data_f2fe23adb96a3be370952f66720c57fd
#
_entry.id   f2fe23adb96a3be370952f66720c57fd
#
_cell.length_a   1.000
_cell.length_b   1.000
_cell.length_c   1.000
_cell.angle_alpha   90.00
_cell.angle_beta   90.00
_cell.angle_gamma   90.00
#
_symmetry.space_group_name_H-M   'P 1'
#
loop_
_entity.id
_entity.type
_entity.pdbx_description
1 polymer ?
#
loop_
_entity_poly.entity_id
_entity_poly.type
_entity_poly.pdbx_seq_one_letter_code
_entity_poly.pdbx_strand_id
1 'polypeptide(L)'
;LFNSDGTLKDYLENYHPTGNARMSKNPITNGFSGKKLVLPETDKYLLENKELGQLETQDMLELSKYIRDVFKLNKDDFRLFSPDEAMSNRLYHLFDTEKRTWEEKISPYDENLSKDGRIIDSYLSENVCEGLLEGYTLTGRFGTFVSYEAFIRVVDSMVTQYIKWLKMASEISWRNSLPSLNLILTSNVWQQDHNGYTHQDPGFIDRLQIQSCAVY
;
A
#
# COMPACT_ATOMS: atom_id res chain seq x y z
N LEU A 1 10.66 27.41 -26.03
CA LEU A 1 10.86 25.95 -25.97
C LEU A 1 10.51 25.27 -27.30
N PHE A 2 9.52 25.80 -28.04
CA PHE A 2 9.05 25.22 -29.30
C PHE A 2 9.24 26.19 -30.47
N ASN A 3 9.40 25.63 -31.65
CA ASN A 3 9.31 26.32 -32.91
C ASN A 3 7.85 26.71 -33.25
N SER A 4 7.64 27.52 -34.29
CA SER A 4 6.31 27.92 -34.71
C SER A 4 5.43 26.78 -35.22
N ASP A 5 6.04 25.68 -35.65
CA ASP A 5 5.40 24.45 -36.08
C ASP A 5 5.12 23.45 -34.93
N GLY A 6 5.45 23.80 -33.67
CA GLY A 6 5.25 22.96 -32.49
C GLY A 6 6.38 21.96 -32.23
N THR A 7 7.41 21.90 -33.04
CA THR A 7 8.61 21.06 -32.79
C THR A 7 9.48 21.67 -31.70
N LEU A 8 10.28 20.83 -31.05
CA LEU A 8 11.24 21.26 -30.03
C LEU A 8 12.37 22.07 -30.70
N LYS A 9 12.86 23.11 -30.05
CA LYS A 9 14.05 23.84 -30.53
C LYS A 9 15.28 22.97 -30.48
N ASP A 10 16.17 23.06 -31.50
CA ASP A 10 17.33 22.19 -31.70
C ASP A 10 18.20 22.07 -30.45
N TYR A 11 18.44 23.15 -29.72
CA TYR A 11 19.25 23.12 -28.50
C TYR A 11 18.66 22.32 -27.35
N LEU A 12 17.37 21.97 -27.42
CA LEU A 12 16.67 21.17 -26.42
C LEU A 12 16.62 19.67 -26.81
N GLU A 13 16.97 19.32 -28.05
CA GLU A 13 16.93 17.94 -28.55
C GLU A 13 17.78 16.98 -27.69
N ASN A 14 18.90 17.46 -27.13
CA ASN A 14 19.75 16.65 -26.28
C ASN A 14 19.21 16.41 -24.87
N TYR A 15 18.19 17.17 -24.46
CA TYR A 15 17.62 17.07 -23.11
C TYR A 15 16.33 16.29 -23.05
N HIS A 16 15.68 16.01 -24.19
CA HIS A 16 14.46 15.23 -24.17
C HIS A 16 14.77 13.73 -24.15
N PRO A 17 14.02 12.92 -23.40
CA PRO A 17 14.26 11.49 -23.34
C PRO A 17 13.93 10.81 -24.67
N THR A 18 14.82 9.92 -25.13
CA THR A 18 14.65 9.17 -26.38
C THR A 18 14.52 7.66 -26.11
N GLY A 19 13.95 6.93 -27.05
CA GLY A 19 13.83 5.47 -26.96
C GLY A 19 13.16 5.01 -25.66
N ASN A 20 13.77 4.08 -24.97
CA ASN A 20 13.28 3.51 -23.70
C ASN A 20 13.33 4.47 -22.50
N ALA A 21 14.03 5.59 -22.61
CA ALA A 21 14.01 6.63 -21.58
C ALA A 21 12.71 7.45 -21.58
N ARG A 22 11.91 7.37 -22.64
CA ARG A 22 10.57 8.00 -22.65
C ARG A 22 9.64 7.28 -21.69
N MET A 23 8.93 8.01 -20.84
CA MET A 23 7.94 7.46 -19.91
C MET A 23 6.95 6.53 -20.62
N SER A 24 6.42 6.93 -21.78
CA SER A 24 5.48 6.14 -22.58
C SER A 24 6.05 4.83 -23.15
N LYS A 25 7.35 4.64 -23.12
CA LYS A 25 8.02 3.41 -23.58
C LYS A 25 8.41 2.47 -22.44
N ASN A 26 8.34 2.93 -21.21
CA ASN A 26 8.62 2.08 -20.05
C ASN A 26 7.40 1.18 -19.79
N PRO A 27 7.55 -0.17 -19.83
CA PRO A 27 6.44 -1.08 -19.60
C PRO A 27 5.74 -0.87 -18.25
N ILE A 28 6.49 -0.45 -17.22
CA ILE A 28 5.95 -0.19 -15.87
C ILE A 28 4.90 0.93 -15.90
N THR A 29 5.05 1.95 -16.74
CA THR A 29 4.06 3.05 -16.83
C THR A 29 2.73 2.64 -17.43
N ASN A 30 2.65 1.44 -18.02
CA ASN A 30 1.40 0.87 -18.49
C ASN A 30 0.60 0.17 -17.37
N GLY A 31 1.08 0.21 -16.12
CA GLY A 31 0.40 -0.39 -14.99
C GLY A 31 0.58 -1.91 -14.88
N PHE A 32 1.60 -2.49 -15.52
CA PHE A 32 1.82 -3.93 -15.50
C PHE A 32 3.29 -4.27 -15.19
N SER A 33 3.51 -4.96 -14.09
CA SER A 33 4.85 -5.44 -13.68
C SER A 33 5.25 -6.77 -14.32
N GLY A 34 4.32 -7.43 -15.01
CA GLY A 34 4.51 -8.78 -15.57
C GLY A 34 4.28 -9.93 -14.60
N LYS A 35 4.02 -9.63 -13.33
CA LYS A 35 3.80 -10.64 -12.29
C LYS A 35 2.37 -10.60 -11.77
N LYS A 36 1.90 -11.73 -11.24
CA LYS A 36 0.62 -11.83 -10.53
C LYS A 36 0.90 -11.90 -9.04
N LEU A 37 0.04 -11.30 -8.24
CA LEU A 37 0.06 -11.46 -6.79
C LEU A 37 -0.20 -12.94 -6.45
N VAL A 38 0.70 -13.53 -5.68
CA VAL A 38 0.57 -14.89 -5.17
C VAL A 38 0.11 -14.81 -3.72
N LEU A 39 -1.04 -15.39 -3.43
CA LEU A 39 -1.62 -15.41 -2.09
C LEU A 39 -1.39 -16.78 -1.43
N PRO A 40 -1.10 -16.84 -0.13
CA PRO A 40 -1.08 -18.10 0.59
C PRO A 40 -2.50 -18.65 0.75
N GLU A 41 -2.61 -19.96 0.92
CA GLU A 41 -3.90 -20.60 1.20
C GLU A 41 -4.42 -20.19 2.58
N THR A 42 -5.67 -19.73 2.64
CA THR A 42 -6.28 -19.19 3.86
C THR A 42 -6.51 -20.24 4.95
N ASP A 43 -6.72 -21.48 4.58
CA ASP A 43 -6.97 -22.59 5.53
C ASP A 43 -5.86 -22.77 6.58
N LYS A 44 -4.64 -22.32 6.25
CA LYS A 44 -3.48 -22.39 7.17
C LYS A 44 -3.58 -21.41 8.34
N TYR A 45 -4.48 -20.44 8.26
CA TYR A 45 -4.65 -19.38 9.27
C TYR A 45 -5.96 -19.50 10.02
N LEU A 46 -6.74 -20.56 9.75
CA LEU A 46 -7.95 -20.87 10.50
C LEU A 46 -7.60 -21.22 11.93
N LEU A 47 -8.26 -20.56 12.87
CA LEU A 47 -8.10 -20.86 14.28
C LEU A 47 -9.04 -21.98 14.67
N GLU A 48 -8.50 -23.05 15.26
CA GLU A 48 -9.29 -24.11 15.83
C GLU A 48 -9.86 -23.66 17.18
N ASN A 49 -11.14 -23.45 17.25
CA ASN A 49 -11.85 -23.20 18.50
C ASN A 49 -12.71 -24.40 18.86
N LYS A 50 -12.23 -25.22 19.84
CA LYS A 50 -12.92 -26.45 20.26
C LYS A 50 -14.02 -26.18 21.30
N GLU A 51 -13.90 -25.11 22.07
CA GLU A 51 -14.85 -24.76 23.12
C GLU A 51 -15.12 -23.26 23.11
N LEU A 52 -16.37 -22.85 23.26
CA LEU A 52 -16.78 -21.45 23.27
C LEU A 52 -16.12 -20.69 24.44
N GLY A 53 -15.58 -19.52 24.15
CA GLY A 53 -14.99 -18.60 25.12
C GLY A 53 -13.60 -18.98 25.62
N GLN A 54 -12.92 -19.97 25.02
CA GLN A 54 -11.56 -20.36 25.42
C GLN A 54 -10.47 -19.80 24.54
N LEU A 55 -10.80 -19.40 23.31
CA LEU A 55 -9.83 -18.83 22.40
C LEU A 55 -9.78 -17.30 22.58
N GLU A 56 -8.62 -16.79 22.99
CA GLU A 56 -8.30 -15.38 22.99
C GLU A 56 -7.27 -15.10 21.91
N THR A 57 -7.57 -14.21 20.98
CA THR A 57 -6.64 -13.77 19.93
C THR A 57 -7.02 -12.36 19.45
N GLN A 58 -6.19 -11.80 18.61
CA GLN A 58 -6.39 -10.51 17.98
C GLN A 58 -6.39 -10.69 16.48
N ASP A 59 -7.39 -10.16 15.80
CA ASP A 59 -7.55 -10.24 14.34
C ASP A 59 -6.31 -9.75 13.58
N MET A 60 -5.78 -8.58 13.95
CA MET A 60 -4.59 -8.00 13.34
C MET A 60 -3.33 -8.84 13.58
N LEU A 61 -3.22 -9.52 14.72
CA LEU A 61 -2.10 -10.42 14.99
C LEU A 61 -2.15 -11.64 14.06
N GLU A 62 -3.33 -12.22 13.87
CA GLU A 62 -3.52 -13.34 12.95
C GLU A 62 -3.32 -12.91 11.49
N LEU A 63 -3.86 -11.74 11.12
CA LEU A 63 -3.65 -11.15 9.80
C LEU A 63 -2.17 -10.90 9.52
N SER A 64 -1.39 -10.54 10.54
CA SER A 64 0.05 -10.31 10.37
C SER A 64 0.81 -11.57 9.91
N LYS A 65 0.39 -12.75 10.33
CA LYS A 65 0.95 -14.03 9.87
C LYS A 65 0.66 -14.26 8.38
N TYR A 66 -0.57 -13.95 7.96
CA TYR A 66 -0.96 -14.04 6.55
C TYR A 66 -0.16 -13.07 5.68
N ILE A 67 -0.10 -11.79 6.05
CA ILE A 67 0.63 -10.76 5.30
C ILE A 67 2.13 -11.08 5.25
N ARG A 68 2.72 -11.59 6.34
CA ARG A 68 4.10 -12.09 6.34
C ARG A 68 4.33 -13.11 5.22
N ASP A 69 3.42 -14.04 5.04
CA ASP A 69 3.57 -15.08 4.04
C ASP A 69 3.27 -14.55 2.62
N VAL A 70 2.41 -13.53 2.47
CA VAL A 70 2.30 -12.74 1.23
C VAL A 70 3.64 -12.10 0.86
N PHE A 71 4.35 -11.49 1.82
CA PHE A 71 5.70 -10.94 1.59
C PHE A 71 6.70 -11.99 1.11
N LYS A 72 6.68 -13.19 1.69
CA LYS A 72 7.57 -14.30 1.28
C LYS A 72 7.31 -14.75 -0.15
N LEU A 73 6.05 -14.80 -0.57
CA LEU A 73 5.65 -15.24 -1.90
C LEU A 73 5.87 -14.17 -2.99
N ASN A 74 5.91 -12.87 -2.61
CA ASN A 74 5.98 -11.75 -3.53
C ASN A 74 7.17 -10.83 -3.20
N LYS A 75 8.38 -11.37 -3.28
CA LYS A 75 9.61 -10.70 -2.80
C LYS A 75 9.90 -9.34 -3.44
N ASP A 76 9.55 -9.16 -4.71
CA ASP A 76 9.93 -7.97 -5.47
C ASP A 76 8.78 -6.98 -5.67
N ASP A 77 7.53 -7.42 -5.48
CA ASP A 77 6.35 -6.72 -5.98
C ASP A 77 5.29 -6.42 -4.91
N PHE A 78 5.57 -6.69 -3.64
CA PHE A 78 4.64 -6.39 -2.54
C PHE A 78 5.29 -5.53 -1.47
N ARG A 79 4.60 -4.45 -1.04
CA ARG A 79 5.00 -3.55 0.04
C ARG A 79 3.84 -3.25 0.97
N LEU A 80 4.16 -2.96 2.22
CA LEU A 80 3.22 -2.43 3.21
C LEU A 80 3.59 -0.99 3.51
N PHE A 81 2.58 -0.15 3.65
CA PHE A 81 2.69 1.27 3.99
C PHE A 81 1.88 1.54 5.26
N SER A 82 2.50 2.17 6.23
CA SER A 82 1.89 2.48 7.53
C SER A 82 2.55 3.73 8.12
N PRO A 83 1.80 4.66 8.72
CA PRO A 83 2.36 5.90 9.25
C PRO A 83 2.90 5.71 10.68
N ASP A 84 4.00 4.93 10.83
CA ASP A 84 4.61 4.56 12.13
C ASP A 84 3.65 3.75 13.05
N GLU A 85 2.76 2.98 12.45
CA GLU A 85 1.70 2.28 13.19
C GLU A 85 1.76 0.75 13.04
N ALA A 86 2.74 0.18 12.34
CA ALA A 86 2.78 -1.25 12.09
C ALA A 86 2.84 -2.08 13.38
N MET A 87 3.64 -1.67 14.36
CA MET A 87 3.76 -2.38 15.63
C MET A 87 2.52 -2.17 16.52
N SER A 88 2.01 -0.95 16.63
CA SER A 88 0.80 -0.67 17.41
C SER A 88 -0.45 -1.31 16.81
N ASN A 89 -0.46 -1.55 15.51
CA ASN A 89 -1.48 -2.35 14.81
C ASN A 89 -1.25 -3.86 14.87
N ARG A 90 -0.40 -4.34 15.76
CA ARG A 90 -0.14 -5.78 16.02
C ARG A 90 0.45 -6.56 14.82
N LEU A 91 1.08 -5.87 13.87
CA LEU A 91 1.69 -6.49 12.70
C LEU A 91 3.09 -7.08 12.99
N TYR A 92 3.29 -7.62 14.17
CA TYR A 92 4.60 -8.09 14.66
C TYR A 92 5.25 -9.14 13.76
N HIS A 93 4.46 -10.10 13.24
CA HIS A 93 4.98 -11.20 12.44
C HIS A 93 5.57 -10.77 11.08
N LEU A 94 5.32 -9.54 10.63
CA LEU A 94 5.98 -9.02 9.44
C LEU A 94 7.49 -8.94 9.64
N PHE A 95 7.93 -8.56 10.83
CA PHE A 95 9.32 -8.35 11.17
C PHE A 95 10.10 -9.66 11.37
N ASP A 96 9.43 -10.82 11.37
CA ASP A 96 10.08 -12.14 11.33
C ASP A 96 10.83 -12.34 10.00
N THR A 97 10.42 -11.68 8.92
CA THR A 97 10.92 -11.91 7.56
C THR A 97 11.24 -10.66 6.77
N GLU A 98 10.82 -9.49 7.24
CA GLU A 98 10.97 -8.25 6.53
C GLU A 98 11.41 -7.12 7.47
N LYS A 99 11.85 -6.01 6.89
CA LYS A 99 12.36 -4.86 7.62
C LYS A 99 11.69 -3.57 7.14
N ARG A 100 11.73 -2.54 8.00
CA ARG A 100 11.39 -1.17 7.60
C ARG A 100 12.39 -0.64 6.60
N THR A 101 11.93 0.09 5.62
CA THR A 101 12.77 0.89 4.74
C THR A 101 13.42 2.01 5.56
N TRP A 102 14.74 2.14 5.46
CA TRP A 102 15.48 3.16 6.16
C TRP A 102 16.63 3.68 5.29
N GLU A 103 16.64 4.96 4.97
CA GLU A 103 17.61 5.54 4.05
C GLU A 103 18.84 6.12 4.75
N GLU A 104 18.68 6.48 6.01
CA GLU A 104 19.76 7.03 6.82
C GLU A 104 20.75 5.97 7.33
N LYS A 105 21.77 6.40 8.06
CA LYS A 105 22.74 5.49 8.66
C LYS A 105 22.06 4.61 9.72
N ILE A 106 22.20 3.30 9.57
CA ILE A 106 21.72 2.33 10.55
C ILE A 106 22.76 2.19 11.65
N SER A 107 22.35 2.40 12.89
CA SER A 107 23.15 2.22 14.10
C SER A 107 23.14 0.75 14.54
N PRO A 108 24.16 0.26 15.27
CA PRO A 108 24.15 -1.08 15.85
C PRO A 108 23.01 -1.35 16.85
N TYR A 109 22.37 -0.30 17.34
CA TYR A 109 21.23 -0.39 18.27
C TYR A 109 19.87 -0.36 17.59
N ASP A 110 19.84 -0.11 16.28
CA ASP A 110 18.60 -0.06 15.52
C ASP A 110 18.17 -1.48 15.14
N GLU A 111 16.90 -1.75 15.33
CA GLU A 111 16.29 -3.05 15.02
C GLU A 111 15.36 -2.94 13.83
N ASN A 112 15.29 -4.02 13.04
CA ASN A 112 14.34 -4.17 11.94
C ASN A 112 14.43 -3.08 10.86
N LEU A 113 15.58 -2.45 10.65
CA LEU A 113 15.84 -1.46 9.61
C LEU A 113 16.68 -2.03 8.48
N SER A 114 16.40 -1.61 7.25
CA SER A 114 17.18 -1.95 6.06
C SER A 114 16.93 -0.92 4.96
N LYS A 115 17.95 -0.64 4.14
CA LYS A 115 17.77 0.17 2.92
C LYS A 115 16.83 -0.50 1.90
N ASP A 116 16.83 -1.83 1.89
CA ASP A 116 16.02 -2.64 0.99
C ASP A 116 14.73 -3.16 1.65
N GLY A 117 14.39 -2.64 2.83
CA GLY A 117 13.18 -3.01 3.54
C GLY A 117 11.92 -2.71 2.72
N ARG A 118 10.88 -3.52 2.89
CA ARG A 118 9.62 -3.38 2.15
C ARG A 118 8.44 -2.95 3.02
N ILE A 119 8.68 -2.66 4.29
CA ILE A 119 7.72 -2.06 5.21
C ILE A 119 8.03 -0.56 5.26
N ILE A 120 7.18 0.26 4.69
CA ILE A 120 7.27 1.72 4.69
C ILE A 120 6.51 2.21 5.92
N ASP A 121 7.21 2.32 7.04
CA ASP A 121 6.64 2.59 8.37
C ASP A 121 7.50 3.61 9.15
N SER A 122 8.25 4.43 8.43
CA SER A 122 9.18 5.41 9.03
C SER A 122 8.67 6.84 8.99
N TYR A 123 7.51 7.06 8.35
CA TYR A 123 6.92 8.38 8.20
C TYR A 123 5.60 8.45 8.99
N LEU A 124 5.54 9.31 9.98
CA LEU A 124 4.29 9.63 10.68
C LEU A 124 3.46 10.58 9.82
N SER A 125 3.02 10.09 8.68
CA SER A 125 2.23 10.84 7.71
C SER A 125 1.42 9.91 6.81
N GLU A 126 0.13 9.90 6.98
CA GLU A 126 -0.83 9.15 6.16
C GLU A 126 -0.78 9.59 4.70
N ASN A 127 -0.65 10.90 4.45
CA ASN A 127 -0.57 11.44 3.09
C ASN A 127 0.65 10.93 2.34
N VAL A 128 1.81 10.85 3.00
CA VAL A 128 3.04 10.33 2.38
C VAL A 128 2.90 8.83 2.11
N CYS A 129 2.44 8.07 3.10
CA CYS A 129 2.27 6.62 2.98
C CYS A 129 1.27 6.25 1.88
N GLU A 130 0.11 6.93 1.84
CA GLU A 130 -0.91 6.71 0.81
C GLU A 130 -0.39 7.10 -0.58
N GLY A 131 0.23 8.27 -0.72
CA GLY A 131 0.81 8.71 -1.99
C GLY A 131 1.90 7.77 -2.52
N LEU A 132 2.70 7.19 -1.63
CA LEU A 132 3.69 6.17 -1.99
C LEU A 132 3.01 4.87 -2.44
N LEU A 133 1.93 4.43 -1.78
CA LEU A 133 1.16 3.26 -2.20
C LEU A 133 0.50 3.49 -3.56
N GLU A 134 -0.16 4.64 -3.76
CA GLU A 134 -0.75 4.99 -5.06
C GLU A 134 0.31 4.93 -6.17
N GLY A 135 1.46 5.60 -5.99
CA GLY A 135 2.56 5.57 -6.94
C GLY A 135 3.10 4.16 -7.19
N TYR A 136 3.15 3.33 -6.16
CA TYR A 136 3.62 1.95 -6.26
C TYR A 136 2.67 1.07 -7.08
N THR A 137 1.37 1.18 -6.84
CA THR A 137 0.34 0.44 -7.58
C THR A 137 0.23 0.90 -9.04
N LEU A 138 0.47 2.18 -9.33
CA LEU A 138 0.51 2.70 -10.70
C LEU A 138 1.57 2.01 -11.57
N THR A 139 2.58 1.44 -10.97
CA THR A 139 3.62 0.66 -11.67
C THR A 139 3.25 -0.81 -11.89
N GLY A 140 2.05 -1.23 -11.49
CA GLY A 140 1.58 -2.62 -11.58
C GLY A 140 2.06 -3.52 -10.44
N ARG A 141 2.60 -2.94 -9.37
CA ARG A 141 2.99 -3.65 -8.14
C ARG A 141 1.87 -3.65 -7.13
N PHE A 142 2.00 -4.48 -6.11
CA PHE A 142 0.96 -4.72 -5.11
C PHE A 142 1.37 -4.17 -3.74
N GLY A 143 0.41 -3.67 -3.01
CA GLY A 143 0.66 -3.18 -1.67
C GLY A 143 -0.62 -2.99 -0.87
N THR A 144 -0.43 -2.67 0.40
CA THR A 144 -1.52 -2.32 1.32
C THR A 144 -1.09 -1.16 2.21
N PHE A 145 -2.03 -0.28 2.50
CA PHE A 145 -1.90 0.76 3.50
C PHE A 145 -2.64 0.32 4.76
N VAL A 146 -2.01 0.48 5.91
CA VAL A 146 -2.56 0.13 7.22
C VAL A 146 -2.57 1.37 8.08
N SER A 147 -3.72 1.73 8.62
CA SER A 147 -3.88 2.85 9.54
C SER A 147 -5.09 2.66 10.44
N TYR A 148 -5.15 3.40 11.53
CA TYR A 148 -6.35 3.50 12.34
C TYR A 148 -7.49 4.14 11.57
N GLU A 149 -8.70 3.68 11.81
CA GLU A 149 -9.91 4.14 11.13
C GLU A 149 -10.09 5.66 11.19
N ALA A 150 -9.82 6.27 12.33
CA ALA A 150 -9.95 7.72 12.47
C ALA A 150 -8.98 8.53 11.61
N PHE A 151 -7.78 8.00 11.35
CA PHE A 151 -6.74 8.72 10.63
C PHE A 151 -6.84 8.57 9.13
N ILE A 152 -7.54 7.58 8.62
CA ILE A 152 -7.76 7.42 7.18
C ILE A 152 -8.47 8.66 6.58
N ARG A 153 -9.18 9.44 7.37
CA ARG A 153 -9.79 10.69 6.91
C ARG A 153 -8.79 11.71 6.40
N VAL A 154 -7.56 11.65 6.86
CA VAL A 154 -6.47 12.54 6.38
C VAL A 154 -6.25 12.35 4.88
N VAL A 155 -6.45 11.13 4.38
CA VAL A 155 -6.25 10.77 2.96
C VAL A 155 -7.54 10.58 2.17
N ASP A 156 -8.71 10.88 2.74
CA ASP A 156 -10.02 10.70 2.12
C ASP A 156 -10.10 11.34 0.71
N SER A 157 -9.61 12.57 0.57
CA SER A 157 -9.59 13.24 -0.73
C SER A 157 -8.62 12.60 -1.73
N MET A 158 -7.48 12.09 -1.28
CA MET A 158 -6.50 11.40 -2.12
C MET A 158 -7.09 10.11 -2.68
N VAL A 159 -7.63 9.26 -1.83
CA VAL A 159 -8.29 8.01 -2.23
C VAL A 159 -9.44 8.30 -3.22
N THR A 160 -10.26 9.32 -2.94
CA THR A 160 -11.35 9.73 -3.83
C THR A 160 -10.83 10.16 -5.21
N GLN A 161 -9.76 10.94 -5.27
CA GLN A 161 -9.16 11.36 -6.53
C GLN A 161 -8.52 10.18 -7.28
N TYR A 162 -7.84 9.29 -6.56
CA TYR A 162 -7.26 8.09 -7.14
C TYR A 162 -8.34 7.20 -7.81
N ILE A 163 -9.47 6.99 -7.13
CA ILE A 163 -10.59 6.22 -7.68
C ILE A 163 -11.16 6.87 -8.95
N LYS A 164 -11.33 8.19 -8.97
CA LYS A 164 -11.75 8.91 -10.18
C LYS A 164 -10.74 8.73 -11.31
N TRP A 165 -9.46 8.82 -10.99
CA TRP A 165 -8.40 8.58 -11.95
C TRP A 165 -8.41 7.14 -12.47
N LEU A 166 -8.59 6.13 -11.62
CA LEU A 166 -8.72 4.72 -12.02
C LEU A 166 -9.87 4.51 -13.01
N LYS A 167 -11.03 5.12 -12.73
CA LYS A 167 -12.19 5.07 -13.63
C LYS A 167 -11.84 5.62 -15.02
N MET A 168 -11.23 6.78 -15.08
CA MET A 168 -10.80 7.38 -16.34
C MET A 168 -9.71 6.55 -17.03
N ALA A 169 -8.76 6.02 -16.27
CA ALA A 169 -7.67 5.21 -16.79
C ALA A 169 -8.16 3.88 -17.40
N SER A 170 -9.24 3.31 -16.87
CA SER A 170 -9.83 2.07 -17.38
C SER A 170 -10.46 2.22 -18.77
N GLU A 171 -10.75 3.44 -19.21
CA GLU A 171 -11.27 3.74 -20.55
C GLU A 171 -10.16 3.81 -21.62
N ILE A 172 -8.89 3.81 -21.21
CA ILE A 172 -7.75 3.92 -22.11
C ILE A 172 -7.37 2.54 -22.63
N SER A 173 -7.63 2.29 -23.90
CA SER A 173 -7.53 0.95 -24.53
C SER A 173 -6.12 0.33 -24.50
N TRP A 174 -5.06 1.13 -24.46
CA TRP A 174 -3.67 0.65 -24.42
C TRP A 174 -3.12 0.42 -23.01
N ARG A 175 -3.86 0.84 -21.99
CA ARG A 175 -3.42 0.72 -20.59
C ARG A 175 -3.85 -0.62 -20.02
N ASN A 176 -2.93 -1.28 -19.32
CA ASN A 176 -3.25 -2.50 -18.60
C ASN A 176 -4.04 -2.19 -17.31
N SER A 177 -4.73 -3.20 -16.82
CA SER A 177 -5.37 -3.14 -15.50
C SER A 177 -4.34 -2.86 -14.42
N LEU A 178 -4.72 -2.04 -13.47
CA LEU A 178 -3.90 -1.72 -12.29
C LEU A 178 -4.27 -2.64 -11.12
N PRO A 179 -3.32 -2.92 -10.22
CA PRO A 179 -3.63 -3.54 -8.94
C PRO A 179 -4.61 -2.70 -8.13
N SER A 180 -5.37 -3.36 -7.26
CA SER A 180 -6.24 -2.68 -6.31
C SER A 180 -5.45 -1.85 -5.31
N LEU A 181 -6.03 -0.74 -4.88
CA LEU A 181 -5.61 0.01 -3.71
C LEU A 181 -6.23 -0.69 -2.49
N ASN A 182 -5.40 -1.27 -1.64
CA ASN A 182 -5.88 -2.03 -0.47
C ASN A 182 -5.63 -1.22 0.79
N LEU A 183 -6.68 -1.00 1.56
CA LEU A 183 -6.66 -0.29 2.83
C LEU A 183 -7.10 -1.23 3.95
N ILE A 184 -6.30 -1.36 4.98
CA ILE A 184 -6.63 -2.09 6.20
C ILE A 184 -6.86 -1.05 7.29
N LEU A 185 -8.12 -0.93 7.70
CA LEU A 185 -8.53 0.01 8.75
C LEU A 185 -8.67 -0.73 10.06
N THR A 186 -8.09 -0.19 11.09
CA THR A 186 -8.01 -0.81 12.42
C THR A 186 -8.70 0.03 13.48
N SER A 187 -8.93 -0.51 14.66
CA SER A 187 -9.67 0.14 15.76
C SER A 187 -11.13 0.48 15.44
N ASN A 188 -11.76 -0.29 14.58
CA ASN A 188 -13.08 0.03 14.05
C ASN A 188 -14.24 -0.34 14.98
N VAL A 189 -14.08 -1.31 15.89
CA VAL A 189 -15.21 -1.81 16.72
C VAL A 189 -14.90 -1.81 18.21
N TRP A 190 -13.66 -2.09 18.58
CA TRP A 190 -13.27 -2.35 19.97
C TRP A 190 -12.25 -1.33 20.47
N GLN A 191 -12.34 -1.06 21.76
CA GLN A 191 -11.33 -0.30 22.46
C GLN A 191 -9.98 -1.04 22.36
N GLN A 192 -8.94 -0.36 21.91
CA GLN A 192 -7.58 -0.86 22.04
C GLN A 192 -6.99 -0.55 23.40
N ASP A 193 -6.04 -1.36 23.85
CA ASP A 193 -5.45 -1.28 25.18
C ASP A 193 -4.92 0.12 25.54
N HIS A 194 -4.34 0.81 24.54
CA HIS A 194 -3.66 2.10 24.75
C HIS A 194 -4.35 3.30 24.10
N ASN A 195 -5.28 3.07 23.15
CA ASN A 195 -5.90 4.15 22.37
C ASN A 195 -7.34 4.44 22.76
N GLY A 196 -8.02 3.50 23.40
CA GLY A 196 -9.44 3.63 23.70
C GLY A 196 -10.29 3.78 22.44
N TYR A 197 -11.33 4.59 22.50
CA TYR A 197 -12.25 4.85 21.39
C TYR A 197 -11.82 6.02 20.49
N THR A 198 -10.69 6.66 20.74
CA THR A 198 -10.26 7.87 20.03
C THR A 198 -9.82 7.60 18.58
N HIS A 199 -9.62 6.33 18.23
CA HIS A 199 -9.15 5.90 16.92
C HIS A 199 -10.24 5.29 16.04
N GLN A 200 -11.51 5.42 16.44
CA GLN A 200 -12.66 4.93 15.70
C GLN A 200 -13.32 6.05 14.88
N ASP A 201 -13.60 5.79 13.62
CA ASP A 201 -14.42 6.66 12.78
C ASP A 201 -14.94 5.91 11.55
N PRO A 202 -16.14 5.33 11.58
CA PRO A 202 -16.71 4.54 10.50
C PRO A 202 -17.11 5.38 9.27
N GLY A 203 -17.09 6.70 9.36
CA GLY A 203 -17.61 7.57 8.32
C GLY A 203 -16.80 7.61 7.02
N PHE A 204 -15.58 7.09 6.99
CA PHE A 204 -14.80 6.97 5.76
C PHE A 204 -15.45 5.97 4.80
N ILE A 205 -15.80 4.77 5.30
CA ILE A 205 -16.40 3.70 4.51
C ILE A 205 -17.77 4.13 3.95
N ASP A 206 -18.57 4.80 4.76
CA ASP A 206 -19.90 5.28 4.34
C ASP A 206 -19.86 6.27 3.18
N ARG A 207 -18.76 6.99 3.02
CA ARG A 207 -18.55 7.94 1.94
C ARG A 207 -17.98 7.33 0.67
N LEU A 208 -17.36 6.17 0.76
CA LEU A 208 -16.81 5.45 -0.38
C LEU A 208 -17.89 4.76 -1.24
N GLN A 209 -19.08 5.31 -1.38
CA GLN A 209 -20.19 4.79 -2.21
C GLN A 209 -19.79 4.70 -3.69
N ILE A 210 -18.77 3.93 -4.00
CA ILE A 210 -18.22 3.82 -5.34
C ILE A 210 -18.35 2.38 -5.81
N GLN A 211 -18.94 2.20 -6.99
CA GLN A 211 -19.16 0.89 -7.62
C GLN A 211 -17.91 0.00 -7.77
N SER A 212 -16.73 0.55 -7.58
CA SER A 212 -15.44 -0.16 -7.70
C SER A 212 -14.77 -0.43 -6.35
N CYS A 213 -15.44 -0.17 -5.24
CA CYS A 213 -14.91 -0.44 -3.90
C CYS A 213 -15.61 -1.67 -3.31
N ALA A 214 -14.83 -2.61 -2.79
CA ALA A 214 -15.31 -3.72 -1.98
C ALA A 214 -14.89 -3.51 -0.53
N VAL A 215 -15.81 -3.68 0.40
CA VAL A 215 -15.59 -3.61 1.84
C VAL A 215 -15.82 -5.01 2.41
N TYR A 216 -14.87 -5.50 3.22
CA TYR A 216 -14.92 -6.83 3.84
C TYR A 216 -14.80 -6.73 5.35
#